data_90a4a4930e96f2b9f8f825def549ea6e
#
_entry.id   90a4a4930e96f2b9f8f825def549ea6e
#
_cell.length_a   1.000
_cell.length_b   1.000
_cell.length_c   1.000
_cell.angle_alpha   90.00
_cell.angle_beta   90.00
_cell.angle_gamma   90.00
#
_symmetry.space_group_name_H-M   'P 1'
#
loop_
_entity.id
_entity.type
_entity.pdbx_description
1 polymer ?
#
loop_
_entity_poly.entity_id
_entity_poly.type
_entity_poly.pdbx_seq_one_letter_code
_entity_poly.pdbx_strand_id
1 'polypeptide(L)'
;VNDKGYTLIEAIFQLVVFVLVSQLFVLIMLWFAEMKSTMLTDEQTKWELFVYDVNHSLQNVSAFAIREDRKRVSFQTANTIHHIDCYPNIIREQINGGHVPMLIGINKCQFNYTENMLTVAVEMTSGIQKERSYYVPIIEK
;
A
#
# COMPACT_ATOMS: atom_id res chain seq x y z
N VAL A 1 -49.58 -2.00 42.10
CA VAL A 1 -48.24 -1.69 41.60
C VAL A 1 -47.30 -2.66 42.28
N ASN A 2 -46.69 -3.58 41.50
CA ASN A 2 -45.83 -4.61 42.06
C ASN A 2 -44.38 -4.09 41.92
N ASP A 3 -43.93 -3.31 42.90
CA ASP A 3 -42.56 -2.83 42.97
C ASP A 3 -41.66 -3.97 43.46
N LYS A 4 -41.23 -4.81 42.50
CA LYS A 4 -40.15 -5.77 42.75
C LYS A 4 -38.86 -4.97 42.73
N GLY A 5 -38.37 -4.61 43.91
CA GLY A 5 -37.06 -3.96 44.05
C GLY A 5 -35.96 -4.90 43.56
N TYR A 6 -35.00 -4.33 42.86
CA TYR A 6 -33.76 -5.02 42.45
C TYR A 6 -33.06 -5.62 43.65
N THR A 7 -32.78 -6.89 43.63
CA THR A 7 -32.01 -7.53 44.72
C THR A 7 -30.52 -7.22 44.56
N LEU A 8 -29.82 -7.06 45.68
CA LEU A 8 -28.38 -6.78 45.71
C LEU A 8 -27.59 -7.84 44.88
N ILE A 9 -28.03 -9.09 44.94
CA ILE A 9 -27.44 -10.21 44.20
C ILE A 9 -27.56 -10.03 42.68
N GLU A 10 -28.71 -9.55 42.22
CA GLU A 10 -28.96 -9.28 40.80
C GLU A 10 -28.08 -8.14 40.25
N ALA A 11 -27.89 -7.09 41.07
CA ALA A 11 -27.00 -6.00 40.74
C ALA A 11 -25.53 -6.44 40.65
N ILE A 12 -25.05 -7.31 41.56
CA ILE A 12 -23.70 -7.88 41.55
C ILE A 12 -23.54 -8.76 40.32
N PHE A 13 -24.51 -9.60 40.00
CA PHE A 13 -24.44 -10.47 38.81
C PHE A 13 -24.33 -9.66 37.51
N GLN A 14 -25.16 -8.62 37.37
CA GLN A 14 -25.10 -7.72 36.20
C GLN A 14 -23.76 -7.01 36.09
N LEU A 15 -23.18 -6.57 37.20
CA LEU A 15 -21.85 -5.96 37.22
C LEU A 15 -20.77 -6.92 36.76
N VAL A 16 -20.80 -8.17 37.25
CA VAL A 16 -19.83 -9.21 36.82
C VAL A 16 -19.96 -9.49 35.33
N VAL A 17 -21.15 -9.66 34.79
CA VAL A 17 -21.39 -9.88 33.36
C VAL A 17 -20.89 -8.69 32.55
N PHE A 18 -21.16 -7.47 32.98
CA PHE A 18 -20.69 -6.26 32.30
C PHE A 18 -19.16 -6.17 32.25
N VAL A 19 -18.48 -6.50 33.35
CA VAL A 19 -17.01 -6.53 33.40
C VAL A 19 -16.44 -7.59 32.45
N LEU A 20 -17.02 -8.79 32.41
CA LEU A 20 -16.58 -9.84 31.51
C LEU A 20 -16.74 -9.45 30.04
N VAL A 21 -17.88 -8.89 29.67
CA VAL A 21 -18.13 -8.40 28.30
C VAL A 21 -17.17 -7.27 27.92
N SER A 22 -16.91 -6.33 28.84
CA SER A 22 -15.98 -5.24 28.63
C SER A 22 -14.54 -5.74 28.40
N GLN A 23 -14.11 -6.75 29.16
CA GLN A 23 -12.77 -7.37 28.97
C GLN A 23 -12.66 -8.08 27.63
N LEU A 24 -13.68 -8.82 27.20
CA LEU A 24 -13.71 -9.44 25.87
C LEU A 24 -13.58 -8.40 24.76
N PHE A 25 -14.29 -7.29 24.89
CA PHE A 25 -14.21 -6.21 23.91
C PHE A 25 -12.81 -5.60 23.81
N VAL A 26 -12.15 -5.35 24.95
CA VAL A 26 -10.76 -4.86 24.98
C VAL A 26 -9.80 -5.86 24.31
N LEU A 27 -9.92 -7.17 24.60
CA LEU A 27 -9.09 -8.20 23.99
C LEU A 27 -9.26 -8.26 22.46
N ILE A 28 -10.49 -8.17 21.98
CA ILE A 28 -10.77 -8.11 20.54
C ILE A 28 -10.13 -6.88 19.90
N MET A 29 -10.24 -5.71 20.53
CA MET A 29 -9.63 -4.47 20.02
C MET A 29 -8.10 -4.55 19.97
N LEU A 30 -7.45 -5.11 20.99
CA LEU A 30 -6.01 -5.32 21.01
C LEU A 30 -5.57 -6.28 19.90
N TRP A 31 -6.29 -7.38 19.70
CA TRP A 31 -6.01 -8.33 18.63
C TRP A 31 -6.17 -7.71 17.23
N PHE A 32 -7.22 -6.91 17.01
CA PHE A 32 -7.38 -6.16 15.77
C PHE A 32 -6.26 -5.15 15.52
N ALA A 33 -5.80 -4.44 16.57
CA ALA A 33 -4.70 -3.48 16.47
C ALA A 33 -3.39 -4.17 16.06
N GLU A 34 -3.08 -5.33 16.63
CA GLU A 34 -1.90 -6.12 16.31
C GLU A 34 -1.96 -6.67 14.87
N MET A 35 -3.10 -7.22 14.45
CA MET A 35 -3.31 -7.71 13.09
C MET A 35 -3.16 -6.59 12.06
N LYS A 36 -3.70 -5.40 12.33
CA LYS A 36 -3.57 -4.23 11.45
C LYS A 36 -2.12 -3.76 11.33
N SER A 37 -1.37 -3.73 12.43
CA SER A 37 0.04 -3.34 12.39
C SER A 37 0.89 -4.32 11.57
N THR A 38 0.65 -5.62 11.71
CA THR A 38 1.36 -6.66 10.97
C THR A 38 1.06 -6.61 9.46
N MET A 39 -0.21 -6.45 9.06
CA MET A 39 -0.59 -6.35 7.64
C MET A 39 -0.08 -5.07 6.96
N LEU A 40 -0.09 -3.93 7.67
CA LEU A 40 0.36 -2.64 7.11
C LEU A 40 1.89 -2.50 7.12
N THR A 41 2.60 -3.27 7.91
CA THR A 41 4.05 -3.21 8.05
C THR A 41 4.77 -4.25 7.21
N ASP A 42 4.05 -5.21 6.64
CA ASP A 42 4.67 -6.23 5.79
C ASP A 42 5.17 -5.62 4.48
N GLU A 43 6.48 -5.43 4.39
CA GLU A 43 7.16 -4.91 3.21
C GLU A 43 6.93 -5.79 1.96
N GLN A 44 6.70 -7.09 2.17
CA GLN A 44 6.39 -7.99 1.06
C GLN A 44 5.02 -7.67 0.47
N THR A 45 3.99 -7.48 1.29
CA THR A 45 2.65 -7.12 0.84
C THR A 45 2.63 -5.78 0.11
N LYS A 46 3.33 -4.77 0.66
CA LYS A 46 3.49 -3.46 0.01
C LYS A 46 4.16 -3.57 -1.35
N TRP A 47 5.20 -4.41 -1.44
CA TRP A 47 5.91 -4.65 -2.69
C TRP A 47 5.04 -5.33 -3.74
N GLU A 48 4.27 -6.36 -3.38
CA GLU A 48 3.39 -7.06 -4.32
C GLU A 48 2.25 -6.17 -4.82
N LEU A 49 1.68 -5.31 -3.95
CA LEU A 49 0.71 -4.30 -4.37
C LEU A 49 1.32 -3.31 -5.34
N PHE A 50 2.52 -2.79 -5.04
CA PHE A 50 3.25 -1.92 -5.94
C PHE A 50 3.51 -2.57 -7.30
N VAL A 51 3.95 -3.84 -7.31
CA VAL A 51 4.17 -4.61 -8.54
C VAL A 51 2.88 -4.73 -9.36
N TYR A 52 1.76 -5.00 -8.69
CA TYR A 52 0.44 -5.08 -9.33
C TYR A 52 0.03 -3.74 -9.93
N ASP A 53 0.15 -2.64 -9.18
CA ASP A 53 -0.23 -1.30 -9.62
C ASP A 53 0.61 -0.84 -10.83
N VAL A 54 1.93 -1.02 -10.78
CA VAL A 54 2.82 -0.72 -11.92
C VAL A 54 2.46 -1.54 -13.15
N ASN A 55 2.21 -2.84 -12.97
CA ASN A 55 1.82 -3.69 -14.10
C ASN A 55 0.48 -3.27 -14.71
N HIS A 56 -0.45 -2.80 -13.89
CA HIS A 56 -1.74 -2.29 -14.35
C HIS A 56 -1.58 -0.96 -15.11
N SER A 57 -0.77 -0.03 -14.59
CA SER A 57 -0.52 1.27 -15.20
C SER A 57 0.22 1.16 -16.54
N LEU A 58 1.06 0.13 -16.72
CA LEU A 58 1.82 -0.10 -17.95
C LEU A 58 1.04 -0.81 -19.07
N GLN A 59 -0.24 -1.04 -18.91
CA GLN A 59 -1.07 -1.63 -19.97
C GLN A 59 -1.39 -0.61 -21.07
N ASN A 60 -1.26 -1.03 -22.34
CA ASN A 60 -1.59 -0.23 -23.53
C ASN A 60 -0.78 1.09 -23.65
N VAL A 61 0.51 1.03 -23.37
CA VAL A 61 1.43 2.18 -23.48
C VAL A 61 1.66 2.50 -24.96
N SER A 62 1.45 3.77 -25.35
CA SER A 62 1.68 4.29 -26.71
C SER A 62 3.00 5.07 -26.84
N ALA A 63 3.51 5.62 -25.75
CA ALA A 63 4.80 6.31 -25.69
C ALA A 63 5.44 6.07 -24.34
N PHE A 64 6.77 5.93 -24.30
CA PHE A 64 7.53 5.65 -23.09
C PHE A 64 8.85 6.42 -23.10
N ALA A 65 9.18 7.06 -21.99
CA ALA A 65 10.43 7.78 -21.81
C ALA A 65 10.93 7.62 -20.36
N ILE A 66 12.23 7.52 -20.21
CA ILE A 66 12.90 7.53 -18.90
C ILE A 66 13.76 8.79 -18.80
N ARG A 67 13.78 9.45 -17.63
CA ARG A 67 14.62 10.61 -17.38
C ARG A 67 16.07 10.17 -17.17
N GLU A 68 17.03 11.02 -17.54
CA GLU A 68 18.48 10.74 -17.48
C GLU A 68 18.96 10.32 -16.09
N ASP A 69 18.36 10.87 -15.03
CA ASP A 69 18.68 10.53 -13.63
C ASP A 69 18.08 9.17 -13.18
N ARG A 70 17.33 8.49 -14.06
CA ARG A 70 16.67 7.20 -13.80
C ARG A 70 15.72 7.20 -12.60
N LYS A 71 15.20 8.36 -12.22
CA LYS A 71 14.27 8.54 -11.09
C LYS A 71 12.84 8.84 -11.53
N ARG A 72 12.61 9.01 -12.82
CA ARG A 72 11.29 9.24 -13.40
C ARG A 72 11.10 8.43 -14.65
N VAL A 73 9.96 7.79 -14.73
CA VAL A 73 9.41 7.16 -15.92
C VAL A 73 8.17 7.92 -16.33
N SER A 74 8.07 8.24 -17.61
CA SER A 74 6.91 8.89 -18.21
C SER A 74 6.36 8.01 -19.31
N PHE A 75 5.07 7.77 -19.32
CA PHE A 75 4.41 6.99 -20.36
C PHE A 75 3.02 7.54 -20.65
N GLN A 76 2.52 7.23 -21.83
CA GLN A 76 1.20 7.66 -22.28
C GLN A 76 0.32 6.44 -22.51
N THR A 77 -0.86 6.46 -21.91
CA THR A 77 -1.91 5.46 -22.12
C THR A 77 -3.16 6.15 -22.63
N ALA A 78 -3.62 5.82 -23.84
CA ALA A 78 -4.69 6.54 -24.53
C ALA A 78 -4.40 8.04 -24.64
N ASN A 79 -5.11 8.89 -23.89
CA ASN A 79 -4.94 10.34 -23.88
C ASN A 79 -4.39 10.87 -22.56
N THR A 80 -3.91 10.00 -21.67
CA THR A 80 -3.44 10.36 -20.35
C THR A 80 -1.93 10.15 -20.26
N ILE A 81 -1.22 11.15 -19.72
CA ILE A 81 0.21 11.06 -19.45
C ILE A 81 0.38 10.70 -17.98
N HIS A 82 1.16 9.66 -17.74
CA HIS A 82 1.51 9.13 -16.43
C HIS A 82 2.99 9.38 -16.16
N HIS A 83 3.31 9.76 -14.94
CA HIS A 83 4.69 9.86 -14.46
C HIS A 83 4.83 9.04 -13.18
N ILE A 84 5.77 8.10 -13.14
CA ILE A 84 6.15 7.40 -11.91
C ILE A 84 7.48 7.97 -11.44
N ASP A 85 7.48 8.54 -10.25
CA ASP A 85 8.60 9.26 -9.66
C ASP A 85 9.15 8.58 -8.42
N CYS A 86 10.48 8.47 -8.35
CA CYS A 86 11.22 8.19 -7.13
C CYS A 86 11.43 9.47 -6.32
N TYR A 87 10.81 9.53 -5.14
CA TYR A 87 11.08 10.57 -4.15
C TYR A 87 11.76 9.96 -2.92
N PRO A 88 12.37 10.79 -2.06
CA PRO A 88 12.82 10.29 -0.77
C PRO A 88 11.67 9.62 -0.02
N ASN A 89 11.87 8.37 0.38
CA ASN A 89 10.94 7.53 1.13
C ASN A 89 9.65 7.09 0.42
N ILE A 90 9.42 7.47 -0.86
CA ILE A 90 8.17 7.13 -1.56
C ILE A 90 8.37 7.03 -3.08
N ILE A 91 7.70 6.07 -3.71
CA ILE A 91 7.39 6.07 -5.14
C ILE A 91 5.95 6.52 -5.31
N ARG A 92 5.72 7.45 -6.22
CA ARG A 92 4.37 7.96 -6.52
C ARG A 92 4.09 7.99 -8.01
N GLU A 93 2.85 7.82 -8.38
CA GLU A 93 2.36 8.10 -9.72
C GLU A 93 1.70 9.47 -9.77
N GLN A 94 1.96 10.21 -10.83
CA GLN A 94 1.31 11.48 -11.13
C GLN A 94 0.45 11.31 -12.37
N ILE A 95 -0.85 11.62 -12.23
CA ILE A 95 -1.86 11.53 -13.31
C ILE A 95 -2.65 12.83 -13.30
N ASN A 96 -2.68 13.56 -14.41
CA ASN A 96 -3.49 14.80 -14.56
C ASN A 96 -3.31 15.81 -13.40
N GLY A 97 -2.10 15.91 -12.84
CA GLY A 97 -1.80 16.80 -11.70
C GLY A 97 -2.12 16.21 -10.32
N GLY A 98 -2.80 15.07 -10.24
CA GLY A 98 -2.97 14.30 -9.00
C GLY A 98 -1.74 13.44 -8.69
N HIS A 99 -1.51 13.16 -7.40
CA HIS A 99 -0.40 12.32 -6.93
C HIS A 99 -0.96 11.14 -6.14
N VAL A 100 -0.62 9.94 -6.58
CA VAL A 100 -1.02 8.67 -5.94
C VAL A 100 0.23 8.00 -5.37
N PRO A 101 0.33 7.77 -4.06
CA PRO A 101 1.42 7.00 -3.48
C PRO A 101 1.30 5.54 -3.89
N MET A 102 2.36 4.96 -4.46
CA MET A 102 2.43 3.56 -4.89
C MET A 102 3.21 2.69 -3.89
N LEU A 103 4.36 3.18 -3.42
CA LEU A 103 5.20 2.45 -2.46
C LEU A 103 5.82 3.41 -1.46
N ILE A 104 5.65 3.15 -0.17
CA ILE A 104 6.18 3.96 0.93
C ILE A 104 7.18 3.12 1.73
N GLY A 105 8.21 3.77 2.29
CA GLY A 105 9.23 3.13 3.10
C GLY A 105 10.41 2.60 2.28
N ILE A 106 10.90 3.43 1.38
CA ILE A 106 12.07 3.15 0.54
C ILE A 106 13.23 4.09 0.88
N ASN A 107 14.46 3.59 0.76
CA ASN A 107 15.67 4.40 0.84
C ASN A 107 16.15 4.86 -0.52
N LYS A 108 16.09 3.96 -1.51
CA LYS A 108 16.51 4.22 -2.87
C LYS A 108 15.57 3.57 -3.86
N CYS A 109 15.40 4.20 -5.01
CA CYS A 109 14.82 3.54 -6.17
C CYS A 109 15.46 4.00 -7.45
N GLN A 110 15.45 3.13 -8.45
CA GLN A 110 16.02 3.38 -9.77
C GLN A 110 15.21 2.64 -10.83
N PHE A 111 14.98 3.31 -11.95
CA PHE A 111 14.37 2.75 -13.13
C PHE A 111 15.44 2.48 -14.20
N ASN A 112 15.34 1.38 -14.90
CA ASN A 112 16.16 1.07 -16.05
C ASN A 112 15.28 0.52 -17.18
N TYR A 113 15.52 0.95 -18.40
CA TYR A 113 14.74 0.51 -19.56
C TYR A 113 15.68 0.06 -20.67
N THR A 114 15.57 -1.19 -21.05
CA THR A 114 16.40 -1.82 -22.06
C THR A 114 15.58 -2.88 -22.80
N GLU A 115 15.60 -2.89 -24.12
CA GLU A 115 14.95 -3.92 -24.96
C GLU A 115 13.45 -4.13 -24.61
N ASN A 116 12.70 -3.05 -24.45
CA ASN A 116 11.29 -3.06 -24.06
C ASN A 116 11.01 -3.63 -22.65
N MET A 117 12.03 -3.76 -21.82
CA MET A 117 11.91 -4.18 -20.43
C MET A 117 12.19 -3.00 -19.51
N LEU A 118 11.20 -2.62 -18.73
CA LEU A 118 11.35 -1.69 -17.61
C LEU A 118 11.71 -2.48 -16.36
N THR A 119 12.87 -2.22 -15.81
CA THR A 119 13.31 -2.79 -14.53
C THR A 119 13.22 -1.72 -13.44
N VAL A 120 12.51 -2.04 -12.36
CA VAL A 120 12.38 -1.20 -11.18
C VAL A 120 13.15 -1.84 -10.05
N ALA A 121 14.20 -1.17 -9.58
CA ALA A 121 15.01 -1.60 -8.44
C ALA A 121 14.77 -0.67 -7.25
N VAL A 122 14.51 -1.24 -6.09
CA VAL A 122 14.15 -0.53 -4.86
C VAL A 122 14.94 -1.10 -3.67
N GLU A 123 15.47 -0.22 -2.84
CA GLU A 123 15.99 -0.55 -1.52
C GLU A 123 15.00 -0.07 -0.46
N MET A 124 14.43 -1.02 0.28
CA MET A 124 13.48 -0.73 1.36
C MET A 124 14.19 -0.12 2.58
N THR A 125 13.46 0.50 3.49
CA THR A 125 14.03 1.07 4.73
C THR A 125 14.66 0.02 5.65
N SER A 126 14.24 -1.24 5.54
CA SER A 126 14.89 -2.39 6.20
C SER A 126 16.25 -2.76 5.60
N GLY A 127 16.64 -2.19 4.45
CA GLY A 127 17.83 -2.54 3.68
C GLY A 127 17.61 -3.69 2.69
N ILE A 128 16.41 -4.28 2.63
CA ILE A 128 16.08 -5.32 1.67
C ILE A 128 16.02 -4.71 0.27
N GLN A 129 16.70 -5.32 -0.68
CA GLN A 129 16.63 -4.94 -2.09
C GLN A 129 15.58 -5.78 -2.80
N LYS A 130 14.75 -5.13 -3.60
CA LYS A 130 13.72 -5.75 -4.43
C LYS A 130 13.83 -5.23 -5.85
N GLU A 131 13.61 -6.11 -6.80
CA GLU A 131 13.66 -5.79 -8.22
C GLU A 131 12.55 -6.51 -8.97
N ARG A 132 11.97 -5.83 -9.95
CA ARG A 132 10.99 -6.41 -10.86
C ARG A 132 11.13 -5.81 -12.24
N SER A 133 11.02 -6.66 -13.24
CA SER A 133 11.02 -6.26 -14.66
C SER A 133 9.65 -6.43 -15.26
N TYR A 134 9.25 -5.45 -16.09
CA TYR A 134 7.98 -5.39 -16.78
C TYR A 134 8.24 -5.28 -18.27
N TYR A 135 7.54 -6.07 -19.06
CA TYR A 135 7.55 -5.92 -20.51
C TYR A 135 6.63 -4.76 -20.91
N VAL A 136 7.17 -3.76 -21.60
CA VAL A 136 6.45 -2.56 -22.05
C VAL A 136 6.53 -2.49 -23.58
N PRO A 137 5.60 -3.13 -24.29
CA PRO A 137 5.53 -3.01 -25.74
C PRO A 137 5.01 -1.61 -26.09
N ILE A 138 5.81 -0.83 -26.83
CA ILE A 138 5.33 0.45 -27.38
C ILE A 138 4.45 0.11 -28.58
N ILE A 139 3.16 0.44 -28.50
CA ILE A 139 2.25 0.28 -29.61
C ILE A 139 2.42 1.51 -30.51
N GLU A 140 3.18 1.38 -31.59
CA GLU A 140 3.19 2.40 -32.64
C GLU A 140 1.80 2.46 -33.30
N LYS A 141 1.20 3.67 -33.27
CA LYS A 141 -0.03 3.95 -34.01
C LYS A 141 0.27 4.44 -35.40
#